data_2d77155f33f91813e3f8537936992f10
#
_entry.id   2d77155f33f91813e3f8537936992f10
#
_cell.length_a   1.000
_cell.length_b   1.000
_cell.length_c   1.000
_cell.angle_alpha   90.00
_cell.angle_beta   90.00
_cell.angle_gamma   90.00
#
_symmetry.space_group_name_H-M   'P 1'
#
loop_
_entity.id
_entity.type
_entity.pdbx_description
1 polymer ?
#
loop_
_entity_poly.entity_id
_entity_poly.type
_entity_poly.pdbx_seq_one_letter_code
_entity_poly.pdbx_strand_id
1 'polypeptide(L)'
;NFSPRNFLIFIKNVLKFFNKKDNKIYTDKSEIISEYIPQDQIKNLIQEDLPFIKSENKSEAKIRFKLPNLELLKIPTKKERGNFEKNETHDQEFLEKILMDFGVSGNIKKVSHGPVVTLNEFEPAAGVKVSKIINLSDDIARNTSSESARIATIPGSNTVGIELPNNIRENVYL
;
A
#
# COMPACT_ATOMS: atom_id res chain seq x y z
N ASN A 1 -2.34 56.15 21.77
CA ASN A 1 -0.91 56.39 22.10
C ASN A 1 -0.15 55.07 21.99
N PHE A 2 0.47 54.87 20.85
CA PHE A 2 1.32 53.72 20.59
C PHE A 2 2.69 53.98 21.22
N SER A 3 3.01 53.26 22.30
CA SER A 3 4.32 53.37 22.93
C SER A 3 5.28 52.30 22.35
N PRO A 4 6.36 52.74 21.69
CA PRO A 4 7.30 51.80 21.07
C PRO A 4 7.99 50.85 22.07
N ARG A 5 8.06 51.23 23.34
CA ARG A 5 8.58 50.41 24.43
C ARG A 5 7.73 49.18 24.71
N ASN A 6 6.40 49.30 24.70
CA ASN A 6 5.50 48.19 24.95
C ASN A 6 5.50 47.20 23.77
N PHE A 7 5.72 47.66 22.54
CA PHE A 7 5.82 46.84 21.37
C PHE A 7 7.10 45.98 21.38
N LEU A 8 8.23 46.53 21.81
CA LEU A 8 9.48 45.75 21.96
C LEU A 8 9.39 44.70 23.06
N ILE A 9 8.66 44.95 24.14
CA ILE A 9 8.42 43.98 25.22
C ILE A 9 7.53 42.84 24.69
N PHE A 10 6.49 43.17 23.91
CA PHE A 10 5.61 42.19 23.31
C PHE A 10 6.39 41.25 22.33
N ILE A 11 7.19 41.83 21.45
CA ILE A 11 8.05 41.02 20.52
C ILE A 11 9.02 40.10 21.31
N LYS A 12 9.61 40.61 22.38
CA LYS A 12 10.53 39.83 23.23
C LYS A 12 9.84 38.65 23.92
N ASN A 13 8.59 38.83 24.34
CA ASN A 13 7.79 37.77 24.94
C ASN A 13 7.33 36.72 23.89
N VAL A 14 6.97 37.16 22.69
CA VAL A 14 6.61 36.25 21.58
C VAL A 14 7.84 35.41 21.16
N LEU A 15 9.02 36.04 21.02
CA LEU A 15 10.25 35.35 20.74
C LEU A 15 10.66 34.35 21.82
N LYS A 16 10.41 34.66 23.11
CA LYS A 16 10.62 33.71 24.21
C LYS A 16 9.66 32.52 24.14
N PHE A 17 8.43 32.72 23.68
CA PHE A 17 7.46 31.65 23.51
C PHE A 17 7.87 30.69 22.38
N PHE A 18 8.37 31.21 21.26
CA PHE A 18 8.88 30.39 20.16
C PHE A 18 10.22 29.71 20.45
N ASN A 19 11.01 30.23 21.40
CA ASN A 19 12.31 29.67 21.74
C ASN A 19 12.27 28.73 22.96
N LYS A 20 11.06 28.41 23.47
CA LYS A 20 10.87 27.33 24.40
C LYS A 20 10.92 26.03 23.62
N LYS A 21 12.14 25.55 23.33
CA LYS A 21 12.36 24.18 22.92
C LYS A 21 11.86 23.30 24.07
N ASP A 22 10.78 22.58 23.83
CA ASP A 22 10.39 21.44 24.64
C ASP A 22 11.43 20.33 24.47
N ASN A 23 12.55 20.51 25.15
CA ASN A 23 13.44 19.42 25.45
C ASN A 23 12.89 18.78 26.72
N LYS A 24 12.09 17.75 26.58
CA LYS A 24 11.97 16.64 27.55
C LYS A 24 10.70 15.81 27.27
N ILE A 25 10.74 15.00 26.24
CA ILE A 25 10.03 13.71 26.27
C ILE A 25 10.94 12.76 25.53
N TYR A 26 11.36 11.76 26.20
CA TYR A 26 12.32 10.68 25.91
C TYR A 26 13.71 10.89 26.54
N THR A 27 13.76 10.97 27.86
CA THR A 27 14.92 10.50 28.62
C THR A 27 14.92 8.98 28.52
N ASP A 28 16.02 8.55 28.06
CA ASP A 28 16.63 7.22 28.00
C ASP A 28 15.78 6.05 28.57
N LYS A 29 15.46 5.07 27.70
CA LYS A 29 14.82 3.82 28.09
C LYS A 29 15.57 3.07 29.20
N SER A 30 16.84 3.37 29.41
CA SER A 30 17.69 2.80 30.46
C SER A 30 17.32 3.29 31.86
N GLU A 31 16.91 4.55 32.01
CA GLU A 31 16.54 5.08 33.33
C GLU A 31 15.17 4.56 33.82
N ILE A 32 14.23 4.34 32.91
CA ILE A 32 12.89 3.83 33.28
C ILE A 32 12.97 2.37 33.76
N ILE A 33 13.91 1.60 33.22
CA ILE A 33 14.09 0.19 33.62
C ILE A 33 14.86 0.08 34.93
N SER A 34 15.81 0.98 35.19
CA SER A 34 16.60 0.96 36.41
C SER A 34 15.83 1.36 37.67
N GLU A 35 14.74 2.14 37.51
CA GLU A 35 13.92 2.62 38.59
C GLU A 35 12.91 1.53 39.11
N TYR A 36 12.56 0.55 38.24
CA TYR A 36 11.54 -0.45 38.54
C TYR A 36 12.08 -1.87 38.86
N ILE A 37 13.32 -2.18 38.53
CA ILE A 37 13.89 -3.51 38.78
C ILE A 37 15.27 -3.35 39.42
N PRO A 38 15.43 -3.73 40.71
CA PRO A 38 16.74 -3.76 41.35
C PRO A 38 17.71 -4.64 40.57
N GLN A 39 18.86 -4.10 40.22
CA GLN A 39 19.85 -4.79 39.36
C GLN A 39 20.29 -6.16 39.90
N ASP A 40 20.18 -6.36 41.20
CA ASP A 40 20.52 -7.64 41.85
C ASP A 40 19.51 -8.76 41.54
N GLN A 41 18.29 -8.40 41.12
CA GLN A 41 17.26 -9.37 40.71
C GLN A 41 17.37 -9.77 39.24
N ILE A 42 17.99 -8.92 38.40
CA ILE A 42 18.17 -9.24 36.97
C ILE A 42 19.15 -10.38 36.76
N LYS A 43 20.15 -10.55 37.66
CA LYS A 43 21.10 -11.66 37.59
C LYS A 43 20.48 -13.02 37.84
N ASN A 44 19.32 -13.06 38.54
CA ASN A 44 18.58 -14.28 38.82
C ASN A 44 17.45 -14.56 37.83
N LEU A 45 17.21 -13.62 36.89
CA LEU A 45 16.28 -13.78 35.78
C LEU A 45 17.01 -14.27 34.49
N ILE A 46 18.19 -14.88 34.65
CA ILE A 46 18.73 -15.70 33.56
C ILE A 46 17.72 -16.84 33.42
N GLN A 47 16.85 -16.68 32.42
CA GLN A 47 15.92 -17.69 32.02
C GLN A 47 16.73 -18.97 31.79
N GLU A 48 16.47 -20.01 32.59
CA GLU A 48 17.08 -21.30 32.35
C GLU A 48 16.86 -21.67 30.90
N ASP A 49 17.93 -22.04 30.23
CA ASP A 49 17.87 -22.41 28.80
C ASP A 49 16.71 -23.37 28.60
N LEU A 50 15.72 -22.92 27.80
CA LEU A 50 14.58 -23.76 27.45
C LEU A 50 15.13 -25.11 26.93
N PRO A 51 14.62 -26.25 27.41
CA PRO A 51 15.21 -27.57 27.15
C PRO A 51 15.33 -27.93 25.66
N PHE A 52 14.70 -27.16 24.78
CA PHE A 52 14.82 -27.32 23.34
C PHE A 52 15.91 -26.42 22.70
N ILE A 53 16.61 -25.54 23.46
CA ILE A 53 17.73 -24.73 22.95
C ILE A 53 19.08 -25.44 23.17
N LYS A 54 19.13 -26.54 23.93
CA LYS A 54 20.30 -27.43 23.88
C LYS A 54 20.36 -28.14 22.53
N SER A 55 20.68 -27.40 21.49
CA SER A 55 21.22 -27.99 20.29
C SER A 55 22.63 -28.47 20.64
N GLU A 56 22.74 -29.68 21.14
CA GLU A 56 23.96 -30.41 20.92
C GLU A 56 24.35 -30.26 19.48
N ASN A 57 25.61 -29.94 19.21
CA ASN A 57 26.21 -29.90 17.86
C ASN A 57 26.04 -31.26 17.16
N LYS A 58 24.79 -31.65 16.89
CA LYS A 58 24.49 -32.63 15.86
C LYS A 58 24.83 -31.96 14.55
N SER A 59 25.93 -32.47 13.95
CA SER A 59 26.27 -32.20 12.56
C SER A 59 25.01 -31.85 11.78
N GLU A 60 24.94 -30.64 11.25
CA GLU A 60 23.84 -30.15 10.42
C GLU A 60 23.61 -31.19 9.32
N ALA A 61 22.73 -32.13 9.56
CA ALA A 61 22.16 -32.91 8.49
C ALA A 61 21.49 -31.86 7.60
N LYS A 62 22.19 -31.47 6.52
CA LYS A 62 21.64 -30.56 5.51
C LYS A 62 20.31 -31.15 5.11
N ILE A 63 19.22 -30.61 5.66
CA ILE A 63 17.87 -30.97 5.27
C ILE A 63 17.78 -30.58 3.81
N ARG A 64 17.99 -31.53 2.92
CA ARG A 64 17.82 -31.34 1.49
C ARG A 64 16.32 -31.24 1.26
N PHE A 65 15.82 -30.01 1.23
CA PHE A 65 14.45 -29.75 0.80
C PHE A 65 14.31 -30.33 -0.63
N LYS A 66 13.46 -31.31 -0.75
CA LYS A 66 13.07 -31.84 -2.04
C LYS A 66 11.81 -31.08 -2.46
N LEU A 67 11.91 -30.32 -3.54
CA LEU A 67 10.75 -29.64 -4.10
C LEU A 67 9.68 -30.65 -4.50
N PRO A 68 8.38 -30.29 -4.38
CA PRO A 68 7.29 -31.12 -4.87
C PRO A 68 7.48 -31.42 -6.34
N ASN A 69 7.02 -32.62 -6.78
CA ASN A 69 7.08 -32.99 -8.18
C ASN A 69 6.15 -32.11 -9.01
N LEU A 70 6.61 -31.64 -10.17
CA LEU A 70 5.82 -30.84 -11.11
C LEU A 70 4.55 -31.55 -11.59
N GLU A 71 4.52 -32.89 -11.54
CA GLU A 71 3.32 -33.68 -11.86
C GLU A 71 2.12 -33.43 -10.95
N LEU A 72 2.36 -32.86 -9.77
CA LEU A 72 1.29 -32.42 -8.86
C LEU A 72 0.56 -31.19 -9.37
N LEU A 73 1.16 -30.45 -10.31
CA LEU A 73 0.58 -29.24 -10.87
C LEU A 73 -0.30 -29.57 -12.07
N LYS A 74 -1.54 -29.09 -12.06
CA LYS A 74 -2.44 -29.23 -13.19
C LYS A 74 -2.02 -28.27 -14.31
N ILE A 75 -1.69 -28.80 -15.48
CA ILE A 75 -1.33 -28.01 -16.65
C ILE A 75 -2.63 -27.58 -17.36
N PRO A 76 -2.90 -26.27 -17.54
CA PRO A 76 -4.09 -25.81 -18.25
C PRO A 76 -4.02 -26.19 -19.72
N THR A 77 -5.15 -26.60 -20.29
CA THR A 77 -5.27 -26.86 -21.72
C THR A 77 -5.29 -25.57 -22.52
N LYS A 78 -4.96 -25.63 -23.83
CA LYS A 78 -5.01 -24.45 -24.73
C LYS A 78 -6.38 -23.76 -24.78
N LYS A 79 -7.46 -24.49 -24.51
CA LYS A 79 -8.82 -23.92 -24.45
C LYS A 79 -9.07 -23.14 -23.17
N GLU A 80 -8.40 -23.48 -22.07
CA GLU A 80 -8.50 -22.82 -20.77
C GLU A 80 -7.63 -21.55 -20.70
N ARG A 81 -6.63 -21.43 -21.59
CA ARG A 81 -5.91 -20.19 -21.83
C ARG A 81 -6.71 -19.33 -22.80
N GLY A 82 -7.67 -18.57 -22.28
CA GLY A 82 -8.58 -17.76 -23.10
C GLY A 82 -7.87 -16.87 -24.13
N ASN A 83 -8.55 -16.57 -25.22
CA ASN A 83 -8.10 -15.59 -26.22
C ASN A 83 -8.24 -14.17 -25.64
N PHE A 84 -7.23 -13.70 -24.95
CA PHE A 84 -7.19 -12.36 -24.33
C PHE A 84 -7.18 -11.18 -25.31
N GLU A 85 -6.82 -11.41 -26.57
CA GLU A 85 -6.44 -10.33 -27.50
C GLU A 85 -7.61 -9.65 -28.22
N LYS A 86 -8.86 -10.08 -28.07
CA LYS A 86 -9.92 -9.62 -28.99
C LYS A 86 -10.77 -8.43 -28.58
N ASN A 87 -10.74 -7.98 -27.31
CA ASN A 87 -11.65 -6.94 -26.85
C ASN A 87 -10.96 -5.67 -26.27
N GLU A 88 -9.63 -5.59 -26.35
CA GLU A 88 -8.86 -4.57 -25.62
C GLU A 88 -9.14 -3.12 -26.01
N THR A 89 -9.31 -2.85 -27.29
CA THR A 89 -9.51 -1.47 -27.79
C THR A 89 -10.90 -0.91 -27.48
N HIS A 90 -11.91 -1.78 -27.51
CA HIS A 90 -13.29 -1.34 -27.28
C HIS A 90 -13.55 -0.98 -25.81
N ASP A 91 -12.89 -1.67 -24.89
CA ASP A 91 -13.05 -1.43 -23.44
C ASP A 91 -12.34 -0.14 -23.01
N GLN A 92 -11.22 0.21 -23.65
CA GLN A 92 -10.46 1.44 -23.37
C GLN A 92 -11.25 2.69 -23.74
N GLU A 93 -11.67 2.78 -25.00
CA GLU A 93 -12.44 3.93 -25.51
C GLU A 93 -13.75 4.11 -24.75
N PHE A 94 -14.38 3.01 -24.37
CA PHE A 94 -15.62 3.02 -23.60
C PHE A 94 -15.38 3.59 -22.18
N LEU A 95 -14.31 3.18 -21.50
CA LEU A 95 -13.98 3.68 -20.17
C LEU A 95 -13.55 5.16 -20.22
N GLU A 96 -12.78 5.57 -21.22
CA GLU A 96 -12.42 6.99 -21.43
C GLU A 96 -13.66 7.86 -21.64
N LYS A 97 -14.62 7.36 -22.43
CA LYS A 97 -15.89 8.07 -22.65
C LYS A 97 -16.70 8.23 -21.37
N ILE A 98 -16.82 7.16 -20.56
CA ILE A 98 -17.49 7.23 -19.26
C ILE A 98 -16.84 8.30 -18.38
N LEU A 99 -15.51 8.28 -18.26
CA LEU A 99 -14.78 9.26 -17.46
C LEU A 99 -15.00 10.69 -17.96
N MET A 100 -15.02 10.87 -19.29
CA MET A 100 -15.29 12.16 -19.92
C MET A 100 -16.72 12.66 -19.63
N ASP A 101 -17.71 11.79 -19.65
CA ASP A 101 -19.11 12.11 -19.33
C ASP A 101 -19.25 12.59 -17.86
N PHE A 102 -18.42 12.08 -16.94
CA PHE A 102 -18.31 12.57 -15.55
C PHE A 102 -17.40 13.80 -15.40
N GLY A 103 -16.96 14.39 -16.50
CA GLY A 103 -16.10 15.57 -16.50
C GLY A 103 -14.69 15.29 -15.97
N VAL A 104 -14.16 14.10 -16.25
CA VAL A 104 -12.79 13.68 -16.00
C VAL A 104 -12.11 13.48 -17.35
N SER A 105 -11.29 14.45 -17.75
CA SER A 105 -10.51 14.39 -19.00
C SER A 105 -9.19 13.65 -18.73
N GLY A 106 -8.75 12.83 -19.68
CA GLY A 106 -7.50 12.07 -19.62
C GLY A 106 -7.50 10.94 -20.64
N ASN A 107 -6.45 10.14 -20.63
CA ASN A 107 -6.29 9.01 -21.54
C ASN A 107 -5.81 7.76 -20.78
N ILE A 108 -6.18 6.58 -21.28
CA ILE A 108 -5.67 5.32 -20.78
C ILE A 108 -4.32 5.05 -21.44
N LYS A 109 -3.25 4.98 -20.65
CA LYS A 109 -1.89 4.69 -21.15
C LYS A 109 -1.61 3.22 -21.33
N LYS A 110 -2.16 2.40 -20.45
CA LYS A 110 -1.87 0.98 -20.42
C LYS A 110 -3.05 0.20 -19.85
N VAL A 111 -3.29 -0.96 -20.42
CA VAL A 111 -4.21 -1.95 -19.89
C VAL A 111 -3.44 -3.23 -19.56
N SER A 112 -3.66 -3.73 -18.37
CA SER A 112 -3.06 -4.98 -17.90
C SER A 112 -4.17 -5.96 -17.54
N HIS A 113 -4.35 -6.97 -18.37
CA HIS A 113 -5.33 -8.01 -18.15
C HIS A 113 -4.80 -9.05 -17.17
N GLY A 114 -5.54 -9.27 -16.10
CA GLY A 114 -5.31 -10.37 -15.16
C GLY A 114 -6.40 -11.44 -15.30
N PRO A 115 -6.26 -12.55 -14.61
CA PRO A 115 -7.22 -13.66 -14.69
C PRO A 115 -8.59 -13.32 -14.07
N VAL A 116 -8.65 -12.38 -13.15
CA VAL A 116 -9.85 -12.01 -12.41
C VAL A 116 -10.23 -10.56 -12.62
N VAL A 117 -9.24 -9.67 -12.71
CA VAL A 117 -9.43 -8.22 -12.84
C VAL A 117 -8.56 -7.67 -13.95
N THR A 118 -9.04 -6.62 -14.60
CA THR A 118 -8.29 -5.83 -15.58
C THR A 118 -7.93 -4.49 -14.94
N LEU A 119 -6.65 -4.13 -14.98
CA LEU A 119 -6.13 -2.85 -14.51
C LEU A 119 -5.96 -1.90 -15.69
N ASN A 120 -6.66 -0.77 -15.67
CA ASN A 120 -6.55 0.32 -16.62
C ASN A 120 -5.74 1.47 -15.96
N GLU A 121 -4.59 1.80 -16.51
CA GLU A 121 -3.76 2.91 -16.06
C GLU A 121 -4.20 4.19 -16.75
N PHE A 122 -4.99 4.99 -16.08
CA PHE A 122 -5.54 6.25 -16.58
C PHE A 122 -4.64 7.42 -16.18
N GLU A 123 -4.23 8.24 -17.16
CA GLU A 123 -3.54 9.50 -16.92
C GLU A 123 -4.54 10.65 -16.99
N PRO A 124 -4.87 11.29 -15.86
CA PRO A 124 -5.75 12.45 -15.86
C PRO A 124 -5.08 13.65 -16.50
N ALA A 125 -5.85 14.48 -17.17
CA ALA A 125 -5.39 15.76 -17.69
C ALA A 125 -4.98 16.71 -16.57
N ALA A 126 -4.12 17.68 -16.90
CA ALA A 126 -3.67 18.68 -15.93
C ALA A 126 -4.85 19.41 -15.28
N GLY A 127 -4.81 19.53 -13.96
CA GLY A 127 -5.87 20.20 -13.19
C GLY A 127 -6.99 19.28 -12.67
N VAL A 128 -7.05 18.03 -13.10
CA VAL A 128 -8.01 17.07 -12.59
C VAL A 128 -7.54 16.54 -11.22
N LYS A 129 -8.40 16.65 -10.21
CA LYS A 129 -8.10 16.13 -8.87
C LYS A 129 -8.31 14.61 -8.83
N VAL A 130 -7.31 13.88 -8.37
CA VAL A 130 -7.37 12.41 -8.22
C VAL A 130 -8.52 11.97 -7.30
N SER A 131 -8.79 12.73 -6.23
CA SER A 131 -9.92 12.45 -5.34
C SER A 131 -11.27 12.47 -6.04
N LYS A 132 -11.44 13.29 -7.10
CA LYS A 132 -12.66 13.27 -7.92
C LYS A 132 -12.82 11.93 -8.62
N ILE A 133 -11.72 11.38 -9.16
CA ILE A 133 -11.73 10.10 -9.87
C ILE A 133 -12.04 8.96 -8.90
N ILE A 134 -11.41 8.96 -7.73
CA ILE A 134 -11.63 7.92 -6.69
C ILE A 134 -13.10 7.87 -6.26
N ASN A 135 -13.74 9.02 -6.12
CA ASN A 135 -15.14 9.10 -5.70
C ASN A 135 -16.13 8.61 -6.78
N LEU A 136 -15.68 8.44 -8.02
CA LEU A 136 -16.51 7.93 -9.13
C LEU A 136 -16.52 6.40 -9.22
N SER A 137 -15.91 5.68 -8.27
CA SER A 137 -15.80 4.21 -8.31
C SER A 137 -17.16 3.52 -8.53
N ASP A 138 -18.17 3.92 -7.78
CA ASP A 138 -19.51 3.31 -7.86
C ASP A 138 -20.23 3.68 -9.18
N ASP A 139 -20.02 4.90 -9.66
CA ASP A 139 -20.58 5.36 -10.92
C ASP A 139 -19.94 4.65 -12.12
N ILE A 140 -18.62 4.44 -12.07
CA ILE A 140 -17.90 3.67 -13.08
C ILE A 140 -18.35 2.22 -13.07
N ALA A 141 -18.44 1.57 -11.89
CA ALA A 141 -18.93 0.20 -11.77
C ALA A 141 -20.31 0.03 -12.39
N ARG A 142 -21.22 0.97 -12.14
CA ARG A 142 -22.58 0.95 -12.71
C ARG A 142 -22.56 1.09 -14.23
N ASN A 143 -21.81 2.04 -14.76
CA ASN A 143 -21.77 2.29 -16.20
C ASN A 143 -21.03 1.21 -16.99
N THR A 144 -20.08 0.52 -16.36
CA THR A 144 -19.39 -0.64 -16.96
C THR A 144 -20.12 -1.96 -16.72
N SER A 145 -21.28 -1.93 -16.04
CA SER A 145 -22.01 -3.14 -15.62
C SER A 145 -21.16 -4.13 -14.83
N SER A 146 -20.18 -3.60 -14.08
CA SER A 146 -19.27 -4.38 -13.23
C SER A 146 -19.82 -4.48 -11.81
N GLU A 147 -19.48 -5.55 -11.09
CA GLU A 147 -19.88 -5.73 -9.67
C GLU A 147 -19.31 -4.62 -8.78
N SER A 148 -18.09 -4.15 -9.09
CA SER A 148 -17.39 -3.09 -8.37
C SER A 148 -16.30 -2.50 -9.23
N ALA A 149 -15.87 -1.28 -8.92
CA ALA A 149 -14.65 -0.70 -9.48
C ALA A 149 -13.74 -0.27 -8.33
N ARG A 150 -12.46 -0.57 -8.44
CA ARG A 150 -11.47 -0.11 -7.47
C ARG A 150 -10.55 0.90 -8.13
N ILE A 151 -10.43 2.07 -7.50
CA ILE A 151 -9.60 3.16 -8.02
C ILE A 151 -8.53 3.50 -7.00
N ALA A 152 -7.27 3.47 -7.42
CA ALA A 152 -6.12 3.76 -6.58
C ALA A 152 -5.03 4.49 -7.36
N THR A 153 -4.25 5.30 -6.66
CA THR A 153 -3.06 5.93 -7.24
C THR A 153 -1.93 4.90 -7.39
N ILE A 154 -1.20 4.97 -8.50
CA ILE A 154 -0.04 4.10 -8.73
C ILE A 154 1.21 4.83 -8.22
N PRO A 155 1.90 4.28 -7.20
CA PRO A 155 3.11 4.89 -6.68
C PRO A 155 4.20 5.03 -7.75
N GLY A 156 4.84 6.21 -7.80
CA GLY A 156 5.91 6.48 -8.77
C GLY A 156 5.43 6.80 -10.19
N SER A 157 4.12 6.89 -10.41
CA SER A 157 3.51 7.25 -11.70
C SER A 157 2.54 8.43 -11.53
N ASN A 158 2.31 9.17 -12.63
CA ASN A 158 1.27 10.20 -12.70
C ASN A 158 -0.10 9.62 -13.11
N THR A 159 -0.26 8.31 -12.99
CA THR A 159 -1.45 7.59 -13.42
C THR A 159 -2.27 7.11 -12.22
N VAL A 160 -3.55 6.92 -12.47
CA VAL A 160 -4.52 6.33 -11.54
C VAL A 160 -4.91 4.97 -12.09
N GLY A 161 -4.79 3.94 -11.28
CA GLY A 161 -5.23 2.60 -11.64
C GLY A 161 -6.74 2.44 -11.41
N ILE A 162 -7.45 2.01 -12.44
CA ILE A 162 -8.86 1.66 -12.41
C ILE A 162 -8.94 0.15 -12.63
N GLU A 163 -9.26 -0.58 -11.59
CA GLU A 163 -9.43 -2.03 -11.62
C GLU A 163 -10.89 -2.39 -11.80
N LEU A 164 -11.18 -3.16 -12.83
CA LEU A 164 -12.51 -3.69 -13.13
C LEU A 164 -12.48 -5.21 -13.13
N PRO A 165 -13.45 -5.88 -12.50
CA PRO A 165 -13.54 -7.34 -12.56
C PRO A 165 -13.87 -7.80 -13.98
N ASN A 166 -13.25 -8.88 -14.41
CA ASN A 166 -13.53 -9.49 -15.68
C ASN A 166 -14.89 -10.20 -15.65
N ASN A 167 -15.63 -10.14 -16.74
CA ASN A 167 -16.89 -10.87 -16.89
C ASN A 167 -16.67 -12.39 -16.85
N ILE A 168 -15.55 -12.85 -17.43
CA ILE A 168 -15.12 -14.25 -17.42
C ILE A 168 -13.87 -14.33 -16.55
N ARG A 169 -13.98 -15.01 -15.43
CA ARG A 169 -12.85 -15.22 -14.51
C ARG A 169 -12.14 -16.50 -14.89
N GLU A 170 -10.82 -16.44 -14.94
CA GLU A 170 -9.97 -17.59 -15.23
C GLU A 170 -9.44 -18.24 -13.96
N ASN A 171 -9.24 -19.55 -14.06
CA ASN A 171 -8.58 -20.28 -13.00
C ASN A 171 -7.08 -20.02 -13.05
N VAL A 172 -6.50 -19.63 -11.92
CA VAL A 172 -5.05 -19.49 -11.77
C VAL A 172 -4.48 -20.85 -11.36
N TYR A 173 -3.61 -21.39 -12.19
CA TYR A 173 -2.90 -22.63 -11.91
C TYR A 173 -1.50 -22.31 -11.39
N LEU A 174 -1.07 -23.06 -10.37
CA LEU A 174 0.29 -22.99 -9.83
C LEU A 174 1.28 -23.74 -10.68
#